data_8f7948f0ac9587ecd12c27c878c88ec2
#
_entry.id   8f7948f0ac9587ecd12c27c878c88ec2
#
_cell.length_a   1.000
_cell.length_b   1.000
_cell.length_c   1.000
_cell.angle_alpha   90.00
_cell.angle_beta   90.00
_cell.angle_gamma   90.00
#
_symmetry.space_group_name_H-M   'P 1'
#
loop_
_entity.id
_entity.type
_entity.pdbx_description
1 polymer ?
#
loop_
_entity_poly.entity_id
_entity_poly.type
_entity_poly.pdbx_seq_one_letter_code
_entity_poly.pdbx_strand_id
1 'polypeptide(L)'
;MAAAIPRGILLPVSGLADRTRRHTALRLLPFLFTLYIANYLDRTSLAYAAIGMARDLGFSDRIFGMGAGVFFVSYVALQVPGALLVERWGARRVISFTMIAWGSLTALTALVDTPAQLYLARFLLGAAEAAFFPGVIVYLSHWFVQQDRAKATSNFMSAIPLSFVIGSPIAGLILGRSFFAISGWRWLFVLEGLPAILLGVVAFFYLTDLPTGAKWLAPEQGEWLESALREEKTAITQEIPIGQALRSRTILLLAAVCFLNYFGYYSFLFSLPTMLKRLSGYSDVNVGLLGALPYATLFAAMLLNGWHSDKDRERRWHCTVPCLIAATGLSGLALHPNSIPFLMVLIALVTMGNAYLPALWAMPTEILNKSAAAAAVGMINAVGSIAGFAGPYLFGYINTKSGSFTYGLAMLAATTIVGGLLVLAVPKKAKARSAGDPLEFQVRTGALGSVE
;
A
#
# COMPACT_ATOMS: atom_id res chain seq x y z
N MET A 1 -26.38 2.79 -10.30
CA MET A 1 -25.52 2.90 -11.48
C MET A 1 -24.38 1.90 -11.28
N ALA A 2 -24.50 0.70 -11.85
CA ALA A 2 -23.54 -0.38 -11.69
C ALA A 2 -22.31 -0.08 -12.57
N ALA A 3 -21.16 0.11 -11.95
CA ALA A 3 -19.90 0.28 -12.65
C ALA A 3 -19.61 -0.97 -13.49
N ALA A 4 -19.49 -0.79 -14.79
CA ALA A 4 -19.19 -1.84 -15.74
C ALA A 4 -17.79 -2.39 -15.52
N ILE A 5 -17.69 -3.62 -15.01
CA ILE A 5 -16.45 -4.38 -14.94
C ILE A 5 -15.98 -4.61 -16.39
N PRO A 6 -14.71 -4.32 -16.74
CA PRO A 6 -14.22 -4.49 -18.11
C PRO A 6 -14.43 -5.94 -18.60
N ARG A 7 -15.07 -6.09 -19.74
CA ARG A 7 -15.41 -7.39 -20.36
C ARG A 7 -14.22 -8.29 -20.75
N GLY A 8 -12.98 -7.87 -20.52
CA GLY A 8 -11.75 -8.60 -20.88
C GLY A 8 -11.38 -9.80 -19.99
N ILE A 9 -12.19 -10.15 -18.96
CA ILE A 9 -11.85 -11.19 -17.96
C ILE A 9 -12.71 -12.47 -18.15
N LEU A 10 -13.61 -12.52 -19.11
CA LEU A 10 -14.54 -13.64 -19.27
C LEU A 10 -14.07 -14.59 -20.39
N LEU A 11 -13.09 -15.46 -20.08
CA LEU A 11 -12.88 -16.69 -20.85
C LEU A 11 -14.08 -17.63 -20.63
N PRO A 12 -14.46 -18.48 -21.61
CA PRO A 12 -15.58 -19.40 -21.47
C PRO A 12 -15.34 -20.33 -20.27
N VAL A 13 -16.30 -20.36 -19.35
CA VAL A 13 -16.23 -21.15 -18.12
C VAL A 13 -16.42 -22.61 -18.47
N SER A 14 -15.34 -23.36 -18.63
CA SER A 14 -15.36 -24.80 -18.89
C SER A 14 -14.78 -25.54 -17.69
N GLY A 15 -15.61 -26.06 -16.80
CA GLY A 15 -15.21 -26.92 -15.71
C GLY A 15 -15.57 -26.41 -14.29
N LEU A 16 -15.55 -27.33 -13.31
CA LEU A 16 -15.81 -27.04 -11.89
C LEU A 16 -14.80 -26.05 -11.32
N ALA A 17 -13.51 -26.22 -11.66
CA ALA A 17 -12.40 -25.37 -11.24
C ALA A 17 -12.64 -23.89 -11.57
N ASP A 18 -12.95 -23.57 -12.83
CA ASP A 18 -13.12 -22.19 -13.28
C ASP A 18 -14.37 -21.55 -12.67
N ARG A 19 -15.46 -22.32 -12.53
CA ARG A 19 -16.68 -21.84 -11.85
C ARG A 19 -16.41 -21.53 -10.40
N THR A 20 -15.68 -22.40 -9.68
CA THR A 20 -15.33 -22.21 -8.27
C THR A 20 -14.43 -20.99 -8.08
N ARG A 21 -13.37 -20.86 -8.88
CA ARG A 21 -12.43 -19.70 -8.84
C ARG A 21 -13.16 -18.39 -9.09
N ARG A 22 -14.05 -18.35 -10.10
CA ARG A 22 -14.84 -17.15 -10.41
C ARG A 22 -15.84 -16.83 -9.30
N HIS A 23 -16.55 -17.82 -8.76
CA HIS A 23 -17.51 -17.63 -7.67
C HIS A 23 -16.81 -17.06 -6.43
N THR A 24 -15.69 -17.65 -6.03
CA THR A 24 -14.87 -17.18 -4.91
C THR A 24 -14.38 -15.74 -5.13
N ALA A 25 -13.86 -15.43 -6.32
CA ALA A 25 -13.37 -14.09 -6.64
C ALA A 25 -14.49 -13.03 -6.59
N LEU A 26 -15.64 -13.30 -7.21
CA LEU A 26 -16.77 -12.37 -7.24
C LEU A 26 -17.41 -12.18 -5.86
N ARG A 27 -17.34 -13.16 -4.99
CA ARG A 27 -17.86 -13.07 -3.62
C ARG A 27 -16.93 -12.29 -2.69
N LEU A 28 -15.64 -12.60 -2.71
CA LEU A 28 -14.72 -12.11 -1.69
C LEU A 28 -14.00 -10.82 -2.08
N LEU A 29 -13.54 -10.69 -3.33
CA LEU A 29 -12.71 -9.54 -3.73
C LEU A 29 -13.43 -8.19 -3.65
N PRO A 30 -14.71 -8.02 -4.08
CA PRO A 30 -15.38 -6.74 -3.96
C PRO A 30 -15.55 -6.29 -2.51
N PHE A 31 -15.82 -7.23 -1.61
CA PHE A 31 -15.94 -6.92 -0.19
C PHE A 31 -14.61 -6.53 0.43
N LEU A 32 -13.55 -7.34 0.23
CA LEU A 32 -12.20 -7.01 0.70
C LEU A 32 -11.70 -5.69 0.12
N PHE A 33 -12.00 -5.41 -1.14
CA PHE A 33 -11.71 -4.14 -1.78
C PHE A 33 -12.37 -2.95 -1.06
N THR A 34 -13.65 -3.11 -0.67
CA THR A 34 -14.38 -2.10 0.11
C THR A 34 -13.76 -1.89 1.49
N LEU A 35 -13.36 -2.98 2.18
CA LEU A 35 -12.65 -2.87 3.46
C LEU A 35 -11.36 -2.08 3.32
N TYR A 36 -10.63 -2.27 2.22
CA TYR A 36 -9.35 -1.60 1.99
C TYR A 36 -9.52 -0.13 1.58
N ILE A 37 -10.62 0.20 0.88
CA ILE A 37 -11.00 1.61 0.68
C ILE A 37 -11.19 2.29 2.05
N ALA A 38 -11.98 1.70 2.95
CA ALA A 38 -12.20 2.27 4.28
C ALA A 38 -10.88 2.46 5.06
N ASN A 39 -9.95 1.50 4.96
CA ASN A 39 -8.63 1.60 5.59
C ASN A 39 -7.80 2.77 5.05
N TYR A 40 -7.80 3.00 3.73
CA TYR A 40 -7.04 4.09 3.14
C TYR A 40 -7.71 5.45 3.26
N LEU A 41 -9.03 5.51 3.37
CA LEU A 41 -9.75 6.75 3.72
C LEU A 41 -9.27 7.27 5.07
N ASP A 42 -9.19 6.41 6.08
CA ASP A 42 -8.71 6.77 7.43
C ASP A 42 -7.27 7.32 7.42
N ARG A 43 -6.39 6.74 6.59
CA ARG A 43 -5.01 7.25 6.44
C ARG A 43 -4.94 8.66 5.85
N THR A 44 -5.92 9.06 5.04
CA THR A 44 -5.97 10.41 4.46
C THR A 44 -6.61 11.44 5.38
N SER A 45 -7.44 11.01 6.32
CA SER A 45 -8.15 11.89 7.25
C SER A 45 -7.23 12.87 7.95
N LEU A 46 -6.10 12.39 8.49
CA LEU A 46 -5.13 13.25 9.16
C LEU A 46 -4.57 14.31 8.23
N ALA A 47 -4.27 13.97 6.97
CA ALA A 47 -3.70 14.90 6.00
C ALA A 47 -4.66 16.06 5.71
N TYR A 48 -5.95 15.78 5.56
CA TYR A 48 -6.97 16.78 5.35
C TYR A 48 -7.35 17.50 6.65
N ALA A 49 -7.53 16.78 7.76
CA ALA A 49 -7.83 17.35 9.06
C ALA A 49 -6.77 18.34 9.55
N ALA A 50 -5.49 18.16 9.13
CA ALA A 50 -4.39 19.06 9.46
C ALA A 50 -4.71 20.51 9.13
N ILE A 51 -5.45 20.78 8.04
CA ILE A 51 -5.87 22.15 7.66
C ILE A 51 -6.75 22.78 8.77
N GLY A 52 -7.77 22.06 9.21
CA GLY A 52 -8.69 22.52 10.27
C GLY A 52 -8.01 22.57 11.64
N MET A 53 -7.25 21.55 12.01
CA MET A 53 -6.53 21.47 13.28
C MET A 53 -5.44 22.56 13.40
N ALA A 54 -4.76 22.89 12.32
CA ALA A 54 -3.80 24.01 12.33
C ALA A 54 -4.48 25.34 12.63
N ARG A 55 -5.69 25.55 12.08
CA ARG A 55 -6.48 26.76 12.32
C ARG A 55 -7.06 26.81 13.75
N ASP A 56 -7.64 25.69 14.22
CA ASP A 56 -8.41 25.66 15.46
C ASP A 56 -7.52 25.40 16.69
N LEU A 57 -6.45 24.61 16.56
CA LEU A 57 -5.57 24.18 17.66
C LEU A 57 -4.13 24.76 17.56
N GLY A 58 -3.82 25.49 16.49
CA GLY A 58 -2.48 26.05 16.27
C GLY A 58 -1.39 24.99 16.02
N PHE A 59 -1.73 23.78 15.56
CA PHE A 59 -0.75 22.71 15.34
C PHE A 59 0.15 23.02 14.16
N SER A 60 1.47 22.83 14.34
CA SER A 60 2.48 23.04 13.32
C SER A 60 2.67 21.80 12.42
N ASP A 61 3.31 21.97 11.26
CA ASP A 61 3.69 20.88 10.37
C ASP A 61 4.53 19.81 11.06
N ARG A 62 5.35 20.20 12.05
CA ARG A 62 6.14 19.28 12.88
C ARG A 62 5.23 18.38 13.72
N ILE A 63 4.15 18.92 14.30
CA ILE A 63 3.18 18.15 15.09
C ILE A 63 2.48 17.13 14.19
N PHE A 64 2.06 17.54 13.00
CA PHE A 64 1.43 16.62 12.04
C PHE A 64 2.39 15.57 11.51
N GLY A 65 3.63 15.95 11.20
CA GLY A 65 4.67 15.01 10.77
C GLY A 65 4.98 13.96 11.84
N MET A 66 5.06 14.38 13.11
CA MET A 66 5.23 13.45 14.24
C MET A 66 3.98 12.57 14.40
N GLY A 67 2.76 13.13 14.34
CA GLY A 67 1.51 12.37 14.44
C GLY A 67 1.35 11.34 13.34
N ALA A 68 1.71 11.69 12.10
CA ALA A 68 1.75 10.75 10.99
C ALA A 68 2.79 9.65 11.22
N GLY A 69 3.97 10.01 11.72
CA GLY A 69 5.07 9.09 11.96
C GLY A 69 4.81 8.10 13.09
N VAL A 70 4.32 8.57 14.24
CA VAL A 70 4.07 7.73 15.44
C VAL A 70 3.12 6.57 15.15
N PHE A 71 2.18 6.74 14.23
CA PHE A 71 1.33 5.66 13.71
C PHE A 71 2.18 4.47 13.20
N PHE A 72 3.22 4.74 12.40
CA PHE A 72 4.05 3.68 11.83
C PHE A 72 4.92 2.96 12.86
N VAL A 73 5.26 3.58 13.99
CA VAL A 73 6.02 2.92 15.06
C VAL A 73 5.25 1.72 15.60
N SER A 74 4.01 1.92 16.03
CA SER A 74 3.18 0.84 16.55
C SER A 74 2.73 -0.14 15.45
N TYR A 75 2.42 0.39 14.25
CA TYR A 75 2.05 -0.41 13.09
C TYR A 75 3.12 -1.44 12.73
N VAL A 76 4.38 -1.03 12.59
CA VAL A 76 5.50 -1.93 12.27
C VAL A 76 5.78 -2.91 13.42
N ALA A 77 5.80 -2.42 14.66
CA ALA A 77 6.08 -3.26 15.83
C ALA A 77 5.06 -4.41 15.99
N LEU A 78 3.79 -4.15 15.65
CA LEU A 78 2.71 -5.12 15.84
C LEU A 78 2.31 -5.88 14.56
N GLN A 79 2.95 -5.61 13.42
CA GLN A 79 2.62 -6.27 12.14
C GLN A 79 2.88 -7.77 12.16
N VAL A 80 4.03 -8.20 12.72
CA VAL A 80 4.37 -9.63 12.88
C VAL A 80 3.50 -10.30 13.96
N PRO A 81 3.36 -9.76 15.18
CA PRO A 81 2.38 -10.27 16.14
C PRO A 81 0.97 -10.38 15.60
N GLY A 82 0.55 -9.37 14.80
CA GLY A 82 -0.76 -9.37 14.15
C GLY A 82 -0.95 -10.50 13.16
N ALA A 83 0.05 -10.80 12.33
CA ALA A 83 0.02 -11.93 11.41
C ALA A 83 -0.12 -13.27 12.16
N LEU A 84 0.63 -13.46 13.24
CA LEU A 84 0.52 -14.66 14.09
C LEU A 84 -0.85 -14.78 14.77
N LEU A 85 -1.45 -13.64 15.13
CA LEU A 85 -2.80 -13.62 15.70
C LEU A 85 -3.84 -14.10 14.68
N VAL A 86 -3.68 -13.78 13.40
CA VAL A 86 -4.55 -14.26 12.31
C VAL A 86 -4.52 -15.78 12.20
N GLU A 87 -3.35 -16.39 12.28
CA GLU A 87 -3.22 -17.85 12.23
C GLU A 87 -3.89 -18.54 13.43
N ARG A 88 -3.85 -17.92 14.61
CA ARG A 88 -4.41 -18.49 15.86
C ARG A 88 -5.92 -18.28 16.00
N TRP A 89 -6.43 -17.11 15.66
CA TRP A 89 -7.83 -16.71 15.92
C TRP A 89 -8.71 -16.76 14.67
N GLY A 90 -8.11 -16.96 13.50
CA GLY A 90 -8.78 -16.89 12.19
C GLY A 90 -8.84 -15.46 11.65
N ALA A 91 -8.74 -15.36 10.32
CA ALA A 91 -8.71 -14.08 9.61
C ALA A 91 -10.00 -13.27 9.80
N ARG A 92 -11.17 -13.95 9.79
CA ARG A 92 -12.48 -13.32 9.98
C ARG A 92 -12.54 -12.49 11.26
N ARG A 93 -12.16 -13.10 12.40
CA ARG A 93 -12.21 -12.43 13.70
C ARG A 93 -11.22 -11.27 13.74
N VAL A 94 -9.97 -11.52 13.33
CA VAL A 94 -8.93 -10.49 13.39
C VAL A 94 -9.28 -9.31 12.50
N ILE A 95 -9.65 -9.52 11.24
CA ILE A 95 -10.07 -8.45 10.32
C ILE A 95 -11.22 -7.64 10.93
N SER A 96 -12.25 -8.31 11.45
CA SER A 96 -13.42 -7.63 12.03
C SER A 96 -13.06 -6.81 13.25
N PHE A 97 -12.34 -7.38 14.23
CA PHE A 97 -11.96 -6.68 15.45
C PHE A 97 -11.00 -5.52 15.19
N THR A 98 -10.03 -5.69 14.30
CA THR A 98 -9.14 -4.60 13.92
C THR A 98 -9.91 -3.45 13.29
N MET A 99 -10.87 -3.72 12.40
CA MET A 99 -11.70 -2.69 11.78
C MET A 99 -12.55 -1.93 12.80
N ILE A 100 -13.18 -2.63 13.73
CA ILE A 100 -13.98 -2.00 14.80
C ILE A 100 -13.06 -1.16 15.69
N ALA A 101 -11.90 -1.69 16.09
CA ALA A 101 -10.95 -1.01 16.95
C ALA A 101 -10.42 0.27 16.31
N TRP A 102 -9.88 0.17 15.06
CA TRP A 102 -9.35 1.37 14.43
C TRP A 102 -10.45 2.38 14.08
N GLY A 103 -11.62 1.95 13.59
CA GLY A 103 -12.74 2.85 13.30
C GLY A 103 -13.19 3.61 14.55
N SER A 104 -13.21 2.95 15.73
CA SER A 104 -13.51 3.60 17.01
C SER A 104 -12.43 4.61 17.40
N LEU A 105 -11.14 4.27 17.24
CA LEU A 105 -10.02 5.17 17.52
C LEU A 105 -9.99 6.38 16.57
N THR A 106 -10.34 6.16 15.30
CA THR A 106 -10.51 7.24 14.32
C THR A 106 -11.61 8.19 14.77
N ALA A 107 -12.79 7.67 15.10
CA ALA A 107 -13.88 8.52 15.60
C ALA A 107 -13.49 9.26 16.90
N LEU A 108 -12.78 8.60 17.83
CA LEU A 108 -12.29 9.22 19.06
C LEU A 108 -11.22 10.31 18.80
N THR A 109 -10.51 10.26 17.67
CA THR A 109 -9.55 11.31 17.28
C THR A 109 -10.25 12.68 17.09
N ALA A 110 -11.56 12.69 16.86
CA ALA A 110 -12.36 13.92 16.86
C ALA A 110 -12.33 14.70 18.19
N LEU A 111 -11.96 14.05 19.31
CA LEU A 111 -11.91 14.65 20.65
C LEU A 111 -10.51 15.21 21.00
N VAL A 112 -9.58 15.19 20.08
CA VAL A 112 -8.20 15.66 20.30
C VAL A 112 -8.14 17.18 20.38
N ASP A 113 -7.49 17.69 21.44
CA ASP A 113 -7.25 19.13 21.67
C ASP A 113 -5.75 19.45 21.85
N THR A 114 -4.92 18.44 22.12
CA THR A 114 -3.48 18.64 22.38
C THR A 114 -2.60 17.75 21.49
N PRO A 115 -1.33 18.13 21.22
CA PRO A 115 -0.41 17.29 20.47
C PRO A 115 -0.20 15.90 21.10
N ALA A 116 -0.14 15.82 22.43
CA ALA A 116 0.04 14.54 23.14
C ALA A 116 -1.15 13.59 22.89
N GLN A 117 -2.37 14.10 22.91
CA GLN A 117 -3.57 13.31 22.58
C GLN A 117 -3.54 12.85 21.12
N LEU A 118 -3.10 13.71 20.17
CA LEU A 118 -2.94 13.32 18.77
C LEU A 118 -1.93 12.17 18.65
N TYR A 119 -0.78 12.28 19.29
CA TYR A 119 0.26 11.22 19.22
C TYR A 119 -0.24 9.91 19.83
N LEU A 120 -0.93 9.97 20.97
CA LEU A 120 -1.52 8.77 21.58
C LEU A 120 -2.57 8.13 20.68
N ALA A 121 -3.50 8.93 20.15
CA ALA A 121 -4.52 8.44 19.22
C ALA A 121 -3.89 7.77 17.99
N ARG A 122 -2.87 8.39 17.38
CA ARG A 122 -2.16 7.86 16.22
C ARG A 122 -1.37 6.59 16.54
N PHE A 123 -0.75 6.52 17.72
CA PHE A 123 -0.04 5.31 18.17
C PHE A 123 -1.02 4.13 18.35
N LEU A 124 -2.14 4.36 19.04
CA LEU A 124 -3.17 3.34 19.25
C LEU A 124 -3.81 2.90 17.93
N LEU A 125 -4.04 3.86 17.01
CA LEU A 125 -4.59 3.59 15.69
C LEU A 125 -3.65 2.69 14.87
N GLY A 126 -2.34 2.99 14.86
CA GLY A 126 -1.34 2.14 14.19
C GLY A 126 -1.29 0.72 14.77
N ALA A 127 -1.42 0.60 16.10
CA ALA A 127 -1.50 -0.70 16.77
C ALA A 127 -2.76 -1.49 16.36
N ALA A 128 -3.92 -0.82 16.28
CA ALA A 128 -5.18 -1.44 15.89
C ALA A 128 -5.18 -1.89 14.41
N GLU A 129 -4.56 -1.13 13.51
CA GLU A 129 -4.49 -1.46 12.07
C GLU A 129 -3.45 -2.54 11.73
N ALA A 130 -2.44 -2.76 12.57
CA ALA A 130 -1.24 -3.54 12.23
C ALA A 130 -1.53 -4.94 11.69
N ALA A 131 -2.57 -5.61 12.20
CA ALA A 131 -2.94 -6.96 11.80
C ALA A 131 -3.86 -7.04 10.57
N PHE A 132 -4.41 -5.91 10.09
CA PHE A 132 -5.40 -5.93 9.01
C PHE A 132 -4.80 -6.40 7.68
N PHE A 133 -3.77 -5.72 7.17
CA PHE A 133 -3.15 -6.08 5.89
C PHE A 133 -2.57 -7.51 5.89
N PRO A 134 -1.74 -7.93 6.87
CA PRO A 134 -1.31 -9.31 6.96
C PRO A 134 -2.49 -10.29 7.05
N GLY A 135 -3.53 -9.91 7.80
CA GLY A 135 -4.75 -10.71 7.93
C GLY A 135 -5.45 -10.97 6.60
N VAL A 136 -5.59 -9.94 5.77
CA VAL A 136 -6.16 -10.09 4.43
C VAL A 136 -5.27 -10.95 3.53
N ILE A 137 -3.95 -10.80 3.57
CA ILE A 137 -3.03 -11.62 2.77
C ILE A 137 -3.12 -13.10 3.16
N VAL A 138 -3.16 -13.41 4.46
CA VAL A 138 -3.39 -14.77 4.96
C VAL A 138 -4.77 -15.27 4.51
N TYR A 139 -5.81 -14.46 4.64
CA TYR A 139 -7.16 -14.82 4.17
C TYR A 139 -7.18 -15.14 2.68
N LEU A 140 -6.57 -14.32 1.84
CA LEU A 140 -6.46 -14.59 0.41
C LEU A 140 -5.73 -15.90 0.12
N SER A 141 -4.74 -16.29 0.93
CA SER A 141 -4.04 -17.55 0.77
C SER A 141 -4.89 -18.79 1.11
N HIS A 142 -5.94 -18.62 1.93
CA HIS A 142 -6.88 -19.69 2.27
C HIS A 142 -8.00 -19.86 1.22
N TRP A 143 -8.20 -18.87 0.32
CA TRP A 143 -9.30 -18.85 -0.62
C TRP A 143 -8.89 -18.87 -2.09
N PHE A 144 -7.63 -18.51 -2.38
CA PHE A 144 -7.14 -18.43 -3.75
C PHE A 144 -5.95 -19.36 -3.95
N VAL A 145 -6.07 -20.23 -4.96
CA VAL A 145 -4.96 -21.05 -5.44
C VAL A 145 -3.85 -20.15 -5.95
N GLN A 146 -2.61 -20.64 -5.93
CA GLN A 146 -1.41 -19.85 -6.19
C GLN A 146 -1.44 -19.07 -7.52
N GLN A 147 -1.97 -19.67 -8.57
CA GLN A 147 -2.08 -19.04 -9.88
C GLN A 147 -2.98 -17.78 -9.87
N ASP A 148 -3.94 -17.69 -8.93
CA ASP A 148 -4.88 -16.57 -8.80
C ASP A 148 -4.51 -15.59 -7.69
N ARG A 149 -3.66 -16.00 -6.76
CA ARG A 149 -3.34 -15.24 -5.53
C ARG A 149 -2.70 -13.88 -5.85
N ALA A 150 -1.78 -13.84 -6.82
CA ALA A 150 -1.15 -12.59 -7.24
C ALA A 150 -2.19 -11.62 -7.83
N LYS A 151 -3.12 -12.11 -8.64
CA LYS A 151 -4.20 -11.33 -9.23
C LYS A 151 -5.19 -10.84 -8.16
N ALA A 152 -5.54 -11.71 -7.20
CA ALA A 152 -6.43 -11.34 -6.10
C ALA A 152 -5.81 -10.24 -5.22
N THR A 153 -4.52 -10.37 -4.88
CA THR A 153 -3.78 -9.35 -4.13
C THR A 153 -3.67 -8.04 -4.91
N SER A 154 -3.39 -8.09 -6.20
CA SER A 154 -3.33 -6.88 -7.06
C SER A 154 -4.68 -6.16 -7.12
N ASN A 155 -5.78 -6.91 -7.29
CA ASN A 155 -7.13 -6.33 -7.26
C ASN A 155 -7.43 -5.69 -5.90
N PHE A 156 -7.08 -6.35 -4.81
CA PHE A 156 -7.24 -5.80 -3.47
C PHE A 156 -6.44 -4.48 -3.30
N MET A 157 -5.18 -4.45 -3.73
CA MET A 157 -4.33 -3.26 -3.61
C MET A 157 -4.75 -2.10 -4.53
N SER A 158 -5.47 -2.37 -5.62
CA SER A 158 -5.97 -1.31 -6.51
C SER A 158 -7.03 -0.40 -5.86
N ALA A 159 -7.54 -0.77 -4.67
CA ALA A 159 -8.35 0.10 -3.82
C ALA A 159 -7.60 1.36 -3.35
N ILE A 160 -6.26 1.31 -3.24
CA ILE A 160 -5.44 2.41 -2.72
C ILE A 160 -5.67 3.72 -3.49
N PRO A 161 -5.36 3.82 -4.79
CA PRO A 161 -5.54 5.08 -5.52
C PRO A 161 -7.01 5.49 -5.60
N LEU A 162 -7.95 4.52 -5.66
CA LEU A 162 -9.37 4.82 -5.71
C LEU A 162 -9.88 5.44 -4.40
N SER A 163 -9.36 5.00 -3.24
CA SER A 163 -9.72 5.60 -1.96
C SER A 163 -9.35 7.08 -1.89
N PHE A 164 -8.22 7.49 -2.46
CA PHE A 164 -7.84 8.90 -2.53
C PHE A 164 -8.72 9.70 -3.50
N VAL A 165 -9.09 9.13 -4.64
CA VAL A 165 -10.00 9.77 -5.61
C VAL A 165 -11.37 10.04 -4.97
N ILE A 166 -11.87 9.13 -4.16
CA ILE A 166 -13.16 9.25 -3.47
C ILE A 166 -13.01 10.10 -2.19
N GLY A 167 -11.99 9.85 -1.40
CA GLY A 167 -11.80 10.44 -0.07
C GLY A 167 -11.48 11.93 -0.12
N SER A 168 -10.66 12.37 -1.08
CA SER A 168 -10.25 13.76 -1.17
C SER A 168 -11.43 14.74 -1.35
N PRO A 169 -12.39 14.53 -2.29
CA PRO A 169 -13.58 15.36 -2.38
C PRO A 169 -14.47 15.31 -1.14
N ILE A 170 -14.67 14.12 -0.57
CA ILE A 170 -15.49 13.94 0.64
C ILE A 170 -14.87 14.72 1.81
N ALA A 171 -13.56 14.58 2.03
CA ALA A 171 -12.84 15.32 3.06
C ALA A 171 -12.95 16.82 2.86
N GLY A 172 -12.76 17.33 1.65
CA GLY A 172 -12.89 18.75 1.32
C GLY A 172 -14.28 19.30 1.59
N LEU A 173 -15.34 18.55 1.23
CA LEU A 173 -16.73 18.95 1.47
C LEU A 173 -17.06 19.01 2.96
N ILE A 174 -16.53 18.08 3.76
CA ILE A 174 -16.75 18.04 5.20
C ILE A 174 -15.97 19.18 5.89
N LEU A 175 -14.72 19.38 5.53
CA LEU A 175 -13.85 20.42 6.11
C LEU A 175 -14.37 21.84 5.88
N GLY A 176 -14.97 22.10 4.72
CA GLY A 176 -15.52 23.41 4.37
C GLY A 176 -16.76 23.82 5.17
N ARG A 177 -17.22 22.98 6.08
CA ARG A 177 -18.48 23.18 6.83
C ARG A 177 -18.27 22.96 8.34
N SER A 178 -19.05 23.67 9.13
CA SER A 178 -19.24 23.37 10.55
C SER A 178 -20.69 22.90 10.75
N PHE A 179 -20.87 21.79 11.47
CA PHE A 179 -22.19 21.26 11.81
C PHE A 179 -22.32 21.26 13.32
N PHE A 180 -23.46 21.78 13.86
CA PHE A 180 -23.72 21.83 15.29
C PHE A 180 -22.62 22.55 16.10
N ALA A 181 -22.05 23.63 15.57
CA ALA A 181 -20.90 24.35 16.14
C ALA A 181 -19.62 23.52 16.33
N ILE A 182 -19.54 22.34 15.70
CA ILE A 182 -18.35 21.48 15.72
C ILE A 182 -17.61 21.64 14.38
N SER A 183 -16.28 21.81 14.46
CA SER A 183 -15.41 21.98 13.30
C SER A 183 -15.47 20.79 12.35
N GLY A 184 -15.40 21.05 11.04
CA GLY A 184 -15.48 20.01 10.01
C GLY A 184 -14.41 18.91 10.13
N TRP A 185 -13.20 19.22 10.62
CA TRP A 185 -12.17 18.21 10.81
C TRP A 185 -12.53 17.15 11.88
N ARG A 186 -13.31 17.52 12.91
CA ARG A 186 -13.82 16.58 13.92
C ARG A 186 -14.86 15.64 13.29
N TRP A 187 -15.77 16.22 12.47
CA TRP A 187 -16.73 15.43 11.70
C TRP A 187 -16.07 14.49 10.69
N LEU A 188 -14.96 14.89 10.09
CA LEU A 188 -14.22 14.03 9.18
C LEU A 188 -13.81 12.71 9.86
N PHE A 189 -13.21 12.78 11.05
CA PHE A 189 -12.83 11.58 11.79
C PHE A 189 -14.02 10.73 12.20
N VAL A 190 -15.13 11.33 12.62
CA VAL A 190 -16.36 10.60 12.98
C VAL A 190 -16.94 9.90 11.75
N LEU A 191 -17.09 10.62 10.63
CA LEU A 191 -17.73 10.10 9.41
C LEU A 191 -16.87 9.07 8.67
N GLU A 192 -15.57 9.04 8.88
CA GLU A 192 -14.69 8.00 8.33
C GLU A 192 -14.53 6.81 9.28
N GLY A 193 -14.57 7.03 10.60
CA GLY A 193 -14.51 5.95 11.59
C GLY A 193 -15.78 5.09 11.61
N LEU A 194 -16.97 5.67 11.49
CA LEU A 194 -18.24 4.95 11.52
C LEU A 194 -18.36 3.86 10.42
N PRO A 195 -18.08 4.14 9.13
CA PRO A 195 -18.10 3.10 8.10
C PRO A 195 -17.14 1.96 8.39
N ALA A 196 -15.96 2.23 8.95
CA ALA A 196 -15.00 1.18 9.32
C ALA A 196 -15.57 0.26 10.42
N ILE A 197 -16.22 0.83 11.45
CA ILE A 197 -16.91 0.06 12.50
C ILE A 197 -18.01 -0.82 11.88
N LEU A 198 -18.89 -0.23 11.06
CA LEU A 198 -19.98 -0.95 10.42
C LEU A 198 -19.49 -2.08 9.52
N LEU A 199 -18.49 -1.80 8.69
CA LEU A 199 -17.86 -2.80 7.82
C LEU A 199 -17.16 -3.89 8.64
N GLY A 200 -16.57 -3.56 9.79
CA GLY A 200 -16.00 -4.55 10.72
C GLY A 200 -17.06 -5.49 11.28
N VAL A 201 -18.22 -4.95 11.68
CA VAL A 201 -19.36 -5.77 12.11
C VAL A 201 -19.88 -6.64 10.95
N VAL A 202 -20.05 -6.08 9.76
CA VAL A 202 -20.47 -6.85 8.56
C VAL A 202 -19.44 -7.93 8.23
N ALA A 203 -18.15 -7.64 8.31
CA ALA A 203 -17.07 -8.59 8.02
C ALA A 203 -17.14 -9.83 8.94
N PHE A 204 -17.52 -9.63 10.21
CA PHE A 204 -17.68 -10.74 11.15
C PHE A 204 -18.73 -11.76 10.72
N PHE A 205 -19.80 -11.33 10.06
CA PHE A 205 -20.87 -12.22 9.58
C PHE A 205 -20.69 -12.66 8.13
N TYR A 206 -20.03 -11.83 7.30
CA TYR A 206 -19.88 -12.08 5.87
C TYR A 206 -18.68 -12.98 5.53
N LEU A 207 -17.55 -12.80 6.21
CA LEU A 207 -16.34 -13.58 5.95
C LEU A 207 -16.44 -14.98 6.58
N THR A 208 -15.85 -15.95 5.93
CA THR A 208 -15.68 -17.33 6.41
C THR A 208 -14.20 -17.65 6.37
N ASP A 209 -13.64 -18.24 7.43
CA ASP A 209 -12.18 -18.46 7.52
C ASP A 209 -11.66 -19.47 6.50
N LEU A 210 -12.40 -20.54 6.25
CA LEU A 210 -11.97 -21.68 5.41
C LEU A 210 -13.10 -22.10 4.46
N PRO A 211 -12.79 -22.66 3.28
CA PRO A 211 -13.78 -23.16 2.32
C PRO A 211 -14.75 -24.18 2.90
N THR A 212 -14.31 -25.05 3.82
CA THR A 212 -15.13 -26.06 4.50
C THR A 212 -16.30 -25.49 5.30
N GLY A 213 -16.16 -24.25 5.80
CA GLY A 213 -17.22 -23.56 6.54
C GLY A 213 -18.14 -22.70 5.65
N ALA A 214 -17.94 -22.66 4.36
CA ALA A 214 -18.59 -21.72 3.44
C ALA A 214 -19.95 -22.24 2.94
N LYS A 215 -21.02 -21.91 3.64
CA LYS A 215 -22.40 -22.26 3.24
C LYS A 215 -22.83 -21.69 1.88
N TRP A 216 -22.11 -20.73 1.34
CA TRP A 216 -22.38 -20.10 0.06
C TRP A 216 -21.69 -20.80 -1.13
N LEU A 217 -20.78 -21.75 -0.87
CA LEU A 217 -20.21 -22.65 -1.89
C LEU A 217 -21.04 -23.94 -1.99
N ALA A 218 -21.21 -24.42 -3.22
CA ALA A 218 -21.71 -25.77 -3.40
C ALA A 218 -20.69 -26.79 -2.83
N PRO A 219 -21.13 -27.93 -2.25
CA PRO A 219 -20.22 -28.91 -1.66
C PRO A 219 -19.05 -29.32 -2.56
N GLU A 220 -19.35 -29.62 -3.84
CA GLU A 220 -18.35 -29.98 -4.86
C GLU A 220 -17.30 -28.88 -5.08
N GLN A 221 -17.72 -27.60 -5.01
CA GLN A 221 -16.80 -26.45 -5.14
C GLN A 221 -15.89 -26.31 -3.92
N GLY A 222 -16.45 -26.55 -2.73
CA GLY A 222 -15.70 -26.54 -1.46
C GLY A 222 -14.64 -27.64 -1.43
N GLU A 223 -15.01 -28.87 -1.77
CA GLU A 223 -14.12 -30.02 -1.83
C GLU A 223 -12.99 -29.82 -2.85
N TRP A 224 -13.33 -29.35 -4.04
CA TRP A 224 -12.33 -29.03 -5.07
C TRP A 224 -11.34 -27.99 -4.59
N LEU A 225 -11.82 -26.90 -4.01
CA LEU A 225 -10.95 -25.82 -3.54
C LEU A 225 -10.04 -26.27 -2.42
N GLU A 226 -10.56 -27.06 -1.48
CA GLU A 226 -9.77 -27.59 -0.37
C GLU A 226 -8.69 -28.56 -0.86
N SER A 227 -9.01 -29.49 -1.77
CA SER A 227 -8.02 -30.42 -2.32
C SER A 227 -6.93 -29.68 -3.08
N ALA A 228 -7.27 -28.70 -3.92
CA ALA A 228 -6.30 -27.88 -4.65
C ALA A 228 -5.35 -27.10 -3.72
N LEU A 229 -5.88 -26.50 -2.64
CA LEU A 229 -5.08 -25.78 -1.64
C LEU A 229 -4.21 -26.73 -0.80
N ARG A 230 -4.68 -27.97 -0.53
CA ARG A 230 -3.92 -29.01 0.17
C ARG A 230 -2.76 -29.52 -0.68
N GLU A 231 -3.00 -29.79 -1.95
CA GLU A 231 -1.96 -30.22 -2.90
C GLU A 231 -0.84 -29.16 -3.01
N GLU A 232 -1.22 -27.88 -3.06
CA GLU A 232 -0.21 -26.80 -3.05
C GLU A 232 0.66 -26.79 -1.80
N LYS A 233 0.09 -27.04 -0.62
CA LYS A 233 0.85 -27.11 0.64
C LYS A 233 1.83 -28.26 0.67
N THR A 234 1.46 -29.42 0.13
CA THR A 234 2.33 -30.62 0.10
C THR A 234 3.43 -30.53 -0.96
N ALA A 235 3.25 -29.73 -2.01
CA ALA A 235 4.26 -29.54 -3.08
C ALA A 235 5.46 -28.65 -2.68
N ILE A 236 5.44 -28.04 -1.49
CA ILE A 236 6.53 -27.17 -0.98
C ILE A 236 7.60 -28.05 -0.32
N THR A 237 8.55 -28.55 -1.10
CA THR A 237 9.60 -29.49 -0.63
C THR A 237 10.99 -28.88 -0.39
N GLN A 238 11.24 -27.61 -0.73
CA GLN A 238 12.53 -26.98 -0.45
C GLN A 238 12.33 -25.59 0.17
N GLU A 239 12.62 -25.51 1.45
CA GLU A 239 12.67 -24.25 2.19
C GLU A 239 14.08 -23.67 2.11
N ILE A 240 14.25 -22.52 1.46
CA ILE A 240 15.44 -21.71 1.70
C ILE A 240 15.34 -21.15 3.11
N PRO A 241 16.38 -21.28 3.95
CA PRO A 241 16.36 -20.68 5.28
C PRO A 241 16.03 -19.19 5.17
N ILE A 242 14.95 -18.76 5.83
CA ILE A 242 14.45 -17.39 5.79
C ILE A 242 15.57 -16.38 6.11
N GLY A 243 16.43 -16.70 7.10
CA GLY A 243 17.58 -15.88 7.46
C GLY A 243 18.59 -15.65 6.33
N GLN A 244 18.79 -16.62 5.44
CA GLN A 244 19.68 -16.49 4.30
C GLN A 244 19.04 -15.63 3.20
N ALA A 245 17.75 -15.81 2.92
CA ALA A 245 17.02 -14.99 1.97
C ALA A 245 17.01 -13.52 2.37
N LEU A 246 16.74 -13.22 3.66
CA LEU A 246 16.69 -11.86 4.20
C LEU A 246 18.06 -11.14 4.18
N ARG A 247 19.17 -11.87 4.20
CA ARG A 247 20.52 -11.31 4.10
C ARG A 247 21.02 -11.16 2.66
N SER A 248 20.23 -11.56 1.66
CA SER A 248 20.66 -11.43 0.28
C SER A 248 20.79 -9.96 -0.13
N ARG A 249 21.86 -9.63 -0.85
CA ARG A 249 22.10 -8.27 -1.37
C ARG A 249 20.89 -7.71 -2.13
N THR A 250 20.22 -8.56 -2.88
CA THR A 250 19.05 -8.18 -3.67
C THR A 250 17.89 -7.73 -2.79
N ILE A 251 17.59 -8.45 -1.72
CA ILE A 251 16.50 -8.09 -0.80
C ILE A 251 16.82 -6.83 -0.01
N LEU A 252 18.07 -6.68 0.42
CA LEU A 252 18.52 -5.45 1.08
C LEU A 252 18.43 -4.23 0.15
N LEU A 253 18.78 -4.39 -1.13
CA LEU A 253 18.62 -3.33 -2.14
C LEU A 253 17.14 -2.98 -2.34
N LEU A 254 16.25 -3.97 -2.48
CA LEU A 254 14.81 -3.73 -2.62
C LEU A 254 14.21 -3.08 -1.37
N ALA A 255 14.66 -3.46 -0.18
CA ALA A 255 14.26 -2.82 1.07
C ALA A 255 14.71 -1.34 1.14
N ALA A 256 15.95 -1.04 0.73
CA ALA A 256 16.45 0.33 0.64
C ALA A 256 15.69 1.16 -0.41
N VAL A 257 15.39 0.58 -1.58
CA VAL A 257 14.54 1.20 -2.61
C VAL A 257 13.17 1.54 -2.05
N CYS A 258 12.52 0.58 -1.38
CA CYS A 258 11.23 0.77 -0.77
C CYS A 258 11.25 1.86 0.31
N PHE A 259 12.26 1.85 1.18
CA PHE A 259 12.46 2.88 2.21
C PHE A 259 12.57 4.28 1.59
N LEU A 260 13.47 4.48 0.62
CA LEU A 260 13.71 5.80 0.03
C LEU A 260 12.48 6.34 -0.72
N ASN A 261 11.75 5.48 -1.43
CA ASN A 261 10.56 5.91 -2.14
C ASN A 261 9.36 6.11 -1.20
N TYR A 262 9.17 5.27 -0.18
CA TYR A 262 8.14 5.46 0.83
C TYR A 262 8.40 6.70 1.69
N PHE A 263 9.66 7.05 1.91
CA PHE A 263 10.02 8.31 2.56
C PHE A 263 9.44 9.52 1.83
N GLY A 264 9.62 9.57 0.51
CA GLY A 264 9.03 10.60 -0.34
C GLY A 264 7.51 10.53 -0.38
N TYR A 265 6.97 9.33 -0.61
CA TYR A 265 5.54 9.10 -0.76
C TYR A 265 4.73 9.51 0.46
N TYR A 266 5.06 9.00 1.66
CA TYR A 266 4.30 9.32 2.87
C TYR A 266 4.46 10.78 3.29
N SER A 267 5.65 11.37 3.11
CA SER A 267 5.85 12.80 3.39
C SER A 267 4.96 13.67 2.51
N PHE A 268 4.93 13.38 1.22
CA PHE A 268 4.11 14.11 0.27
C PHE A 268 2.62 13.87 0.51
N LEU A 269 2.22 12.62 0.72
CA LEU A 269 0.83 12.22 0.98
C LEU A 269 0.22 13.00 2.16
N PHE A 270 0.90 13.02 3.31
CA PHE A 270 0.40 13.71 4.50
C PHE A 270 0.47 15.23 4.41
N SER A 271 1.31 15.78 3.54
CA SER A 271 1.49 17.22 3.40
C SER A 271 0.72 17.83 2.22
N LEU A 272 0.27 17.00 1.26
CA LEU A 272 -0.34 17.48 0.01
C LEU A 272 -1.54 18.42 0.22
N PRO A 273 -2.55 18.11 1.06
CA PRO A 273 -3.69 19.01 1.23
C PRO A 273 -3.28 20.36 1.82
N THR A 274 -2.41 20.36 2.85
CA THR A 274 -1.90 21.58 3.49
C THR A 274 -1.05 22.39 2.52
N MET A 275 -0.18 21.73 1.75
CA MET A 275 0.64 22.38 0.73
C MET A 275 -0.23 23.01 -0.37
N LEU A 276 -1.19 22.25 -0.90
CA LEU A 276 -2.12 22.74 -1.90
C LEU A 276 -2.92 23.94 -1.37
N LYS A 277 -3.41 23.87 -0.13
CA LYS A 277 -4.10 24.99 0.54
C LYS A 277 -3.23 26.24 0.62
N ARG A 278 -1.98 26.12 1.08
CA ARG A 278 -1.07 27.26 1.26
C ARG A 278 -0.61 27.87 -0.06
N LEU A 279 -0.36 27.04 -1.08
CA LEU A 279 0.14 27.52 -2.37
C LEU A 279 -0.96 28.08 -3.27
N SER A 280 -2.21 27.55 -3.18
CA SER A 280 -3.31 27.99 -4.03
C SER A 280 -4.19 29.06 -3.39
N GLY A 281 -4.24 29.14 -2.05
CA GLY A 281 -5.20 29.97 -1.33
C GLY A 281 -6.68 29.52 -1.44
N TYR A 282 -6.96 28.38 -2.05
CA TYR A 282 -8.30 27.92 -2.35
C TYR A 282 -9.07 27.50 -1.08
N SER A 283 -10.41 27.44 -1.18
CA SER A 283 -11.28 26.90 -0.14
C SER A 283 -10.97 25.42 0.16
N ASP A 284 -11.34 24.94 1.34
CA ASP A 284 -11.09 23.54 1.73
C ASP A 284 -11.81 22.57 0.77
N VAL A 285 -12.99 22.95 0.27
CA VAL A 285 -13.74 22.19 -0.76
C VAL A 285 -12.94 22.07 -2.05
N ASN A 286 -12.40 23.18 -2.55
CA ASN A 286 -11.60 23.17 -3.79
C ASN A 286 -10.30 22.38 -3.61
N VAL A 287 -9.65 22.47 -2.44
CA VAL A 287 -8.47 21.66 -2.11
C VAL A 287 -8.80 20.16 -2.15
N GLY A 288 -9.94 19.76 -1.61
CA GLY A 288 -10.41 18.37 -1.67
C GLY A 288 -10.70 17.90 -3.10
N LEU A 289 -11.44 18.70 -3.87
CA LEU A 289 -11.78 18.36 -5.28
C LEU A 289 -10.52 18.27 -6.16
N LEU A 290 -9.63 19.25 -6.07
CA LEU A 290 -8.38 19.26 -6.81
C LEU A 290 -7.42 18.16 -6.34
N GLY A 291 -7.43 17.81 -5.05
CA GLY A 291 -6.63 16.73 -4.50
C GLY A 291 -6.94 15.35 -5.08
N ALA A 292 -8.14 15.14 -5.65
CA ALA A 292 -8.51 13.89 -6.31
C ALA A 292 -7.80 13.70 -7.67
N LEU A 293 -7.56 14.76 -8.42
CA LEU A 293 -7.02 14.70 -9.78
C LEU A 293 -5.66 14.00 -9.87
N PRO A 294 -4.66 14.33 -9.01
CA PRO A 294 -3.37 13.65 -9.02
C PRO A 294 -3.48 12.14 -8.75
N TYR A 295 -4.41 11.73 -7.92
CA TYR A 295 -4.61 10.28 -7.64
C TYR A 295 -5.35 9.56 -8.76
N ALA A 296 -6.21 10.25 -9.51
CA ALA A 296 -6.79 9.70 -10.73
C ALA A 296 -5.71 9.46 -11.80
N THR A 297 -4.75 10.39 -11.95
CA THR A 297 -3.58 10.19 -12.84
C THR A 297 -2.68 9.06 -12.36
N LEU A 298 -2.46 8.94 -11.04
CA LEU A 298 -1.74 7.82 -10.46
C LEU A 298 -2.42 6.48 -10.79
N PHE A 299 -3.74 6.39 -10.64
CA PHE A 299 -4.49 5.17 -10.95
C PHE A 299 -4.27 4.72 -12.39
N ALA A 300 -4.41 5.65 -13.35
CA ALA A 300 -4.16 5.37 -14.76
C ALA A 300 -2.69 4.96 -15.00
N ALA A 301 -1.74 5.69 -14.40
CA ALA A 301 -0.32 5.40 -14.53
C ALA A 301 0.07 4.02 -13.96
N MET A 302 -0.50 3.61 -12.82
CA MET A 302 -0.27 2.28 -12.23
C MET A 302 -0.74 1.15 -13.15
N LEU A 303 -1.92 1.30 -13.76
CA LEU A 303 -2.46 0.30 -14.69
C LEU A 303 -1.60 0.19 -15.95
N LEU A 304 -1.23 1.33 -16.54
CA LEU A 304 -0.42 1.38 -17.76
C LEU A 304 1.00 0.85 -17.51
N ASN A 305 1.65 1.32 -16.44
CA ASN A 305 3.01 0.90 -16.10
C ASN A 305 3.07 -0.58 -15.73
N GLY A 306 2.09 -1.08 -14.96
CA GLY A 306 1.99 -2.49 -14.61
C GLY A 306 1.79 -3.37 -15.84
N TRP A 307 0.83 -3.02 -16.71
CA TRP A 307 0.59 -3.73 -17.96
C TRP A 307 1.82 -3.78 -18.89
N HIS A 308 2.48 -2.63 -19.07
CA HIS A 308 3.68 -2.54 -19.92
C HIS A 308 4.86 -3.33 -19.34
N SER A 309 5.07 -3.23 -18.02
CA SER A 309 6.10 -3.99 -17.31
C SER A 309 5.88 -5.51 -17.42
N ASP A 310 4.63 -5.98 -17.38
CA ASP A 310 4.30 -7.40 -17.55
C ASP A 310 4.51 -7.86 -18.99
N LYS A 311 4.12 -7.05 -19.98
CA LYS A 311 4.29 -7.32 -21.40
C LYS A 311 5.76 -7.46 -21.77
N ASP A 312 6.60 -6.53 -21.33
CA ASP A 312 8.03 -6.48 -21.68
C ASP A 312 8.90 -7.36 -20.75
N ARG A 313 8.30 -7.89 -19.66
CA ARG A 313 9.01 -8.63 -18.61
C ARG A 313 10.22 -7.86 -18.06
N GLU A 314 10.09 -6.53 -18.01
CA GLU A 314 11.10 -5.61 -17.53
C GLU A 314 10.55 -4.87 -16.30
N ARG A 315 11.25 -4.96 -15.16
CA ARG A 315 10.81 -4.39 -13.88
C ARG A 315 11.61 -3.13 -13.48
N ARG A 316 12.90 -3.10 -13.83
CA ARG A 316 13.83 -2.10 -13.30
C ARG A 316 13.53 -0.70 -13.84
N TRP A 317 13.37 -0.55 -15.14
CA TRP A 317 13.01 0.72 -15.75
C TRP A 317 11.59 1.14 -15.42
N HIS A 318 10.67 0.19 -15.28
CA HIS A 318 9.30 0.45 -14.84
C HIS A 318 9.20 0.85 -13.35
N CYS A 319 10.27 0.67 -12.57
CA CYS A 319 10.43 1.29 -11.27
C CYS A 319 11.15 2.63 -11.35
N THR A 320 12.24 2.72 -12.12
CA THR A 320 13.11 3.90 -12.16
C THR A 320 12.44 5.10 -12.81
N VAL A 321 11.79 4.91 -13.98
CA VAL A 321 11.17 6.02 -14.73
C VAL A 321 10.08 6.75 -13.94
N PRO A 322 9.11 6.08 -13.30
CA PRO A 322 8.14 6.76 -12.45
C PRO A 322 8.79 7.56 -11.31
N CYS A 323 9.84 7.02 -10.66
CA CYS A 323 10.55 7.74 -9.61
C CYS A 323 11.21 9.03 -10.14
N LEU A 324 11.82 8.99 -11.33
CA LEU A 324 12.41 10.17 -11.96
C LEU A 324 11.34 11.21 -12.35
N ILE A 325 10.17 10.77 -12.82
CA ILE A 325 9.01 11.63 -13.07
C ILE A 325 8.59 12.33 -11.77
N ALA A 326 8.48 11.60 -10.67
CA ALA A 326 8.15 12.20 -9.38
C ALA A 326 9.20 13.20 -8.92
N ALA A 327 10.47 12.90 -9.10
CA ALA A 327 11.57 13.79 -8.71
C ALA A 327 11.54 15.11 -9.50
N THR A 328 11.18 15.07 -10.80
CA THR A 328 10.98 16.32 -11.58
C THR A 328 9.81 17.14 -11.06
N GLY A 329 8.69 16.48 -10.69
CA GLY A 329 7.56 17.14 -10.03
C GLY A 329 7.94 17.80 -8.71
N LEU A 330 8.64 17.07 -7.82
CA LEU A 330 9.11 17.58 -6.53
C LEU A 330 10.08 18.76 -6.67
N SER A 331 11.02 18.66 -7.61
CA SER A 331 11.98 19.75 -7.91
C SER A 331 11.25 21.00 -8.44
N GLY A 332 10.27 20.80 -9.34
CA GLY A 332 9.45 21.90 -9.85
C GLY A 332 8.62 22.59 -8.77
N LEU A 333 8.03 21.83 -7.84
CA LEU A 333 7.29 22.36 -6.70
C LEU A 333 8.19 23.18 -5.75
N ALA A 334 9.45 22.77 -5.58
CA ALA A 334 10.41 23.51 -4.76
C ALA A 334 10.74 24.90 -5.31
N LEU A 335 10.48 25.16 -6.60
CA LEU A 335 10.69 26.47 -7.25
C LEU A 335 9.50 27.44 -7.11
N HIS A 336 8.47 27.05 -6.32
CA HIS A 336 7.29 27.88 -6.05
C HIS A 336 6.56 28.39 -7.30
N PRO A 337 5.93 27.51 -8.09
CA PRO A 337 5.23 27.93 -9.30
C PRO A 337 4.04 28.83 -8.96
N ASN A 338 3.90 29.96 -9.66
CA ASN A 338 2.82 30.92 -9.45
C ASN A 338 1.53 30.55 -10.21
N SER A 339 1.55 29.55 -11.08
CA SER A 339 0.41 29.12 -11.88
C SER A 339 -0.24 27.89 -11.28
N ILE A 340 -1.54 27.97 -10.95
CA ILE A 340 -2.29 26.84 -10.36
C ILE A 340 -2.35 25.64 -11.34
N PRO A 341 -2.64 25.78 -12.64
CA PRO A 341 -2.58 24.65 -13.56
C PRO A 341 -1.20 23.98 -13.58
N PHE A 342 -0.12 24.76 -13.58
CA PHE A 342 1.24 24.22 -13.55
C PHE A 342 1.54 23.52 -12.22
N LEU A 343 1.11 24.10 -11.09
CA LEU A 343 1.17 23.46 -9.77
C LEU A 343 0.50 22.08 -9.80
N MET A 344 -0.70 21.97 -10.36
CA MET A 344 -1.45 20.72 -10.47
C MET A 344 -0.75 19.68 -11.34
N VAL A 345 -0.11 20.10 -12.44
CA VAL A 345 0.71 19.23 -13.29
C VAL A 345 1.89 18.67 -12.49
N LEU A 346 2.60 19.52 -11.74
CA LEU A 346 3.73 19.07 -10.90
C LEU A 346 3.28 18.09 -9.81
N ILE A 347 2.16 18.36 -9.14
CA ILE A 347 1.58 17.45 -8.14
C ILE A 347 1.20 16.11 -8.80
N ALA A 348 0.61 16.13 -9.99
CA ALA A 348 0.30 14.91 -10.74
C ALA A 348 1.57 14.11 -11.09
N LEU A 349 2.65 14.76 -11.50
CA LEU A 349 3.93 14.09 -11.74
C LEU A 349 4.47 13.41 -10.46
N VAL A 350 4.38 14.08 -9.30
CA VAL A 350 4.80 13.50 -8.02
C VAL A 350 3.98 12.26 -7.68
N THR A 351 2.65 12.31 -7.79
CA THR A 351 1.80 11.17 -7.47
C THR A 351 1.99 10.02 -8.45
N MET A 352 2.13 10.29 -9.76
CA MET A 352 2.43 9.28 -10.78
C MET A 352 3.72 8.49 -10.49
N GLY A 353 4.63 9.06 -9.73
CA GLY A 353 5.83 8.36 -9.28
C GLY A 353 5.54 7.03 -8.58
N ASN A 354 4.39 6.92 -7.89
CA ASN A 354 4.01 5.68 -7.21
C ASN A 354 3.53 4.56 -8.16
N ALA A 355 3.45 4.82 -9.46
CA ALA A 355 3.22 3.79 -10.46
C ALA A 355 4.34 2.72 -10.54
N TYR A 356 5.46 2.90 -9.84
CA TYR A 356 6.52 1.90 -9.69
C TYR A 356 6.08 0.67 -8.86
N LEU A 357 5.08 0.79 -7.97
CA LEU A 357 4.72 -0.23 -7.00
C LEU A 357 4.42 -1.61 -7.59
N PRO A 358 3.60 -1.77 -8.64
CA PRO A 358 3.34 -3.09 -9.23
C PRO A 358 4.61 -3.79 -9.70
N ALA A 359 5.52 -3.05 -10.33
CA ALA A 359 6.79 -3.59 -10.82
C ALA A 359 7.74 -3.96 -9.66
N LEU A 360 7.80 -3.15 -8.60
CA LEU A 360 8.60 -3.43 -7.40
C LEU A 360 8.15 -4.72 -6.71
N TRP A 361 6.83 -4.87 -6.48
CA TRP A 361 6.29 -6.02 -5.76
C TRP A 361 6.33 -7.33 -6.56
N ALA A 362 6.50 -7.27 -7.90
CA ALA A 362 6.74 -8.44 -8.72
C ALA A 362 8.19 -8.99 -8.57
N MET A 363 9.18 -8.14 -8.28
CA MET A 363 10.60 -8.55 -8.26
C MET A 363 10.93 -9.66 -7.24
N PRO A 364 10.50 -9.60 -5.95
CA PRO A 364 10.81 -10.66 -5.00
C PRO A 364 10.29 -12.03 -5.42
N THR A 365 9.10 -12.08 -6.02
CA THR A 365 8.46 -13.32 -6.46
C THR A 365 9.07 -13.90 -7.73
N GLU A 366 9.76 -13.07 -8.53
CA GLU A 366 10.46 -13.51 -9.75
C GLU A 366 11.89 -14.00 -9.44
N ILE A 367 12.50 -13.52 -8.35
CA ILE A 367 13.91 -13.79 -8.03
C ILE A 367 14.03 -14.92 -7.00
N LEU A 368 13.09 -15.06 -6.09
CA LEU A 368 13.09 -16.01 -4.98
C LEU A 368 12.08 -17.14 -5.19
N ASN A 369 12.33 -18.27 -4.52
CA ASN A 369 11.30 -19.30 -4.37
C ASN A 369 10.19 -18.82 -3.40
N LYS A 370 9.07 -19.56 -3.36
CA LYS A 370 7.79 -19.15 -2.78
C LYS A 370 7.86 -18.73 -1.31
N SER A 371 8.54 -19.51 -0.45
CA SER A 371 8.59 -19.21 1.00
C SER A 371 9.53 -18.05 1.31
N ALA A 372 10.67 -17.98 0.62
CA ALA A 372 11.60 -16.87 0.73
C ALA A 372 11.03 -15.56 0.18
N ALA A 373 10.21 -15.62 -0.88
CA ALA A 373 9.55 -14.43 -1.44
C ALA A 373 8.57 -13.80 -0.45
N ALA A 374 7.76 -14.60 0.26
CA ALA A 374 6.83 -14.08 1.26
C ALA A 374 7.57 -13.37 2.41
N ALA A 375 8.64 -13.97 2.94
CA ALA A 375 9.47 -13.36 3.97
C ALA A 375 10.17 -12.08 3.48
N ALA A 376 10.67 -12.08 2.23
CA ALA A 376 11.29 -10.91 1.62
C ALA A 376 10.29 -9.75 1.44
N VAL A 377 9.09 -10.03 0.95
CA VAL A 377 8.01 -9.03 0.83
C VAL A 377 7.68 -8.44 2.20
N GLY A 378 7.57 -9.28 3.25
CA GLY A 378 7.34 -8.82 4.62
C GLY A 378 8.44 -7.89 5.12
N MET A 379 9.72 -8.26 4.92
CA MET A 379 10.86 -7.44 5.31
C MET A 379 10.93 -6.12 4.53
N ILE A 380 10.76 -6.15 3.21
CA ILE A 380 10.76 -4.96 2.35
C ILE A 380 9.66 -3.99 2.81
N ASN A 381 8.46 -4.52 3.09
CA ASN A 381 7.35 -3.70 3.56
C ASN A 381 7.61 -3.13 4.97
N ALA A 382 8.17 -3.91 5.89
CA ALA A 382 8.49 -3.44 7.24
C ALA A 382 9.53 -2.30 7.21
N VAL A 383 10.62 -2.48 6.45
CA VAL A 383 11.65 -1.43 6.27
C VAL A 383 11.07 -0.20 5.57
N GLY A 384 10.25 -0.39 4.53
CA GLY A 384 9.51 0.70 3.89
C GLY A 384 8.60 1.46 4.86
N SER A 385 7.91 0.75 5.74
CA SER A 385 7.01 1.36 6.73
C SER A 385 7.75 2.22 7.78
N ILE A 386 9.02 1.93 8.08
CA ILE A 386 9.86 2.80 8.92
C ILE A 386 10.04 4.18 8.27
N ALA A 387 10.11 4.24 6.95
CA ALA A 387 10.15 5.51 6.21
C ALA A 387 8.86 6.32 6.38
N GLY A 388 7.73 5.67 6.63
CA GLY A 388 6.47 6.32 6.99
C GLY A 388 6.53 7.12 8.30
N PHE A 389 7.46 6.77 9.22
CA PHE A 389 7.79 7.61 10.36
C PHE A 389 8.80 8.70 9.99
N ALA A 390 9.95 8.30 9.46
CA ALA A 390 11.09 9.20 9.26
C ALA A 390 10.78 10.33 8.26
N GLY A 391 10.07 10.00 7.17
CA GLY A 391 9.77 10.96 6.10
C GLY A 391 8.90 12.13 6.57
N PRO A 392 7.65 11.88 7.00
CA PRO A 392 6.74 12.95 7.43
C PRO A 392 7.29 13.76 8.59
N TYR A 393 7.98 13.11 9.55
CA TYR A 393 8.61 13.80 10.67
C TYR A 393 9.69 14.79 10.21
N LEU A 394 10.65 14.34 9.41
CA LEU A 394 11.74 15.18 8.91
C LEU A 394 11.21 16.28 7.98
N PHE A 395 10.28 15.96 7.11
CA PHE A 395 9.64 16.93 6.23
C PHE A 395 8.93 18.02 7.05
N GLY A 396 8.09 17.63 8.01
CA GLY A 396 7.40 18.58 8.90
C GLY A 396 8.35 19.43 9.75
N TYR A 397 9.43 18.82 10.26
CA TYR A 397 10.46 19.54 11.03
C TYR A 397 11.18 20.62 10.18
N ILE A 398 11.62 20.23 8.97
CA ILE A 398 12.31 21.14 8.05
C ILE A 398 11.36 22.30 7.65
N ASN A 399 10.13 22.01 7.30
CA ASN A 399 9.16 23.03 6.90
C ASN A 399 8.83 23.99 8.05
N THR A 400 8.67 23.48 9.27
CA THR A 400 8.44 24.35 10.45
C THR A 400 9.64 25.25 10.73
N LYS A 401 10.87 24.71 10.61
CA LYS A 401 12.10 25.47 10.89
C LYS A 401 12.42 26.51 9.81
N SER A 402 12.16 26.17 8.54
CA SER A 402 12.48 27.06 7.41
C SER A 402 11.34 28.02 7.05
N GLY A 403 10.11 27.78 7.53
CA GLY A 403 8.91 28.51 7.13
C GLY A 403 8.48 28.25 5.67
N SER A 404 9.12 27.30 4.97
CA SER A 404 8.89 27.02 3.54
C SER A 404 8.96 25.54 3.23
N PHE A 405 8.24 25.11 2.17
CA PHE A 405 8.32 23.74 1.66
C PHE A 405 9.57 23.46 0.82
N THR A 406 10.33 24.47 0.39
CA THR A 406 11.44 24.34 -0.57
C THR A 406 12.45 23.26 -0.16
N TYR A 407 13.01 23.38 1.04
CA TYR A 407 14.05 22.42 1.49
C TYR A 407 13.50 21.02 1.74
N GLY A 408 12.26 20.94 2.24
CA GLY A 408 11.58 19.66 2.40
C GLY A 408 11.37 18.97 1.05
N LEU A 409 10.87 19.69 0.05
CA LEU A 409 10.63 19.16 -1.30
C LEU A 409 11.94 18.77 -2.00
N ALA A 410 13.02 19.56 -1.84
CA ALA A 410 14.33 19.22 -2.37
C ALA A 410 14.89 17.92 -1.74
N MET A 411 14.73 17.73 -0.43
CA MET A 411 15.06 16.48 0.24
C MET A 411 14.28 15.30 -0.32
N LEU A 412 12.96 15.45 -0.52
CA LEU A 412 12.13 14.39 -1.10
C LEU A 412 12.54 14.07 -2.54
N ALA A 413 12.88 15.08 -3.35
CA ALA A 413 13.38 14.89 -4.71
C ALA A 413 14.68 14.06 -4.70
N ALA A 414 15.64 14.43 -3.85
CA ALA A 414 16.90 13.72 -3.73
C ALA A 414 16.71 12.25 -3.31
N THR A 415 15.90 11.97 -2.28
CA THR A 415 15.63 10.60 -1.83
C THR A 415 14.94 9.77 -2.91
N THR A 416 14.00 10.36 -3.65
CA THR A 416 13.28 9.69 -4.74
C THR A 416 14.20 9.39 -5.93
N ILE A 417 15.11 10.30 -6.29
CA ILE A 417 16.13 10.07 -7.33
C ILE A 417 17.03 8.90 -6.92
N VAL A 418 17.58 8.94 -5.71
CA VAL A 418 18.47 7.89 -5.22
C VAL A 418 17.74 6.55 -5.18
N GLY A 419 16.50 6.52 -4.66
CA GLY A 419 15.66 5.32 -4.63
C GLY A 419 15.37 4.75 -6.02
N GLY A 420 15.04 5.62 -6.98
CA GLY A 420 14.79 5.22 -8.37
C GLY A 420 16.04 4.67 -9.06
N LEU A 421 17.19 5.31 -8.90
CA LEU A 421 18.45 4.85 -9.49
C LEU A 421 18.96 3.57 -8.84
N LEU A 422 18.76 3.40 -7.52
CA LEU A 422 19.18 2.21 -6.80
C LEU A 422 18.50 0.92 -7.32
N VAL A 423 17.30 1.02 -7.90
CA VAL A 423 16.64 -0.10 -8.56
C VAL A 423 17.48 -0.70 -9.67
N LEU A 424 18.25 0.12 -10.39
CA LEU A 424 19.11 -0.34 -11.49
C LEU A 424 20.27 -1.24 -11.02
N ALA A 425 20.62 -1.17 -9.73
CA ALA A 425 21.61 -2.05 -9.11
C ALA A 425 21.05 -3.44 -8.75
N VAL A 426 19.70 -3.63 -8.78
CA VAL A 426 19.09 -4.94 -8.58
C VAL A 426 19.42 -5.84 -9.76
N PRO A 427 19.91 -7.09 -9.54
CA PRO A 427 20.29 -8.00 -10.63
C PRO A 427 19.11 -8.26 -11.58
N LYS A 428 19.39 -8.29 -12.88
CA LYS A 428 18.42 -8.82 -13.87
C LYS A 428 18.24 -10.32 -13.63
N LYS A 429 17.01 -10.82 -13.75
CA LYS A 429 16.78 -12.26 -13.85
C LYS A 429 17.58 -12.77 -15.06
N ALA A 430 18.47 -13.75 -14.86
CA ALA A 430 19.12 -14.42 -15.99
C ALA A 430 17.98 -14.94 -16.90
N LYS A 431 17.98 -14.55 -18.19
CA LYS A 431 17.07 -15.17 -19.17
C LYS A 431 17.25 -16.67 -19.02
N ALA A 432 16.20 -17.41 -18.67
CA ALA A 432 16.22 -18.85 -18.78
C ALA A 432 16.66 -19.15 -20.22
N ARG A 433 17.85 -19.74 -20.40
CA ARG A 433 18.29 -20.23 -21.70
C ARG A 433 17.19 -21.14 -22.20
N SER A 434 16.69 -20.88 -23.39
CA SER A 434 15.77 -21.78 -24.06
C SER A 434 16.38 -23.17 -23.99
N ALA A 435 15.60 -24.14 -23.51
CA ALA A 435 15.98 -25.55 -23.53
C ALA A 435 16.11 -25.97 -25.00
N GLY A 436 17.33 -25.79 -25.58
CA GLY A 436 17.58 -26.00 -26.99
C GLY A 436 19.06 -25.89 -27.37
N ASP A 437 19.98 -25.67 -26.43
CA ASP A 437 21.43 -25.69 -26.70
C ASP A 437 22.08 -26.86 -25.92
N PRO A 438 22.24 -28.04 -26.56
CA PRO A 438 22.98 -29.14 -25.97
C PRO A 438 24.47 -28.93 -26.31
N LEU A 439 25.22 -28.29 -25.45
CA LEU A 439 26.71 -28.41 -25.41
C LEU A 439 27.27 -27.43 -24.37
N GLU A 440 27.67 -27.96 -23.29
CA GLU A 440 28.82 -27.73 -22.42
C GLU A 440 28.49 -27.93 -20.94
N PHE A 441 28.21 -29.21 -20.64
CA PHE A 441 28.52 -29.77 -19.35
C PHE A 441 29.98 -30.24 -19.40
N GLN A 442 30.94 -29.31 -19.52
CA GLN A 442 32.33 -29.59 -19.21
C GLN A 442 32.60 -29.22 -17.76
N VAL A 443 32.48 -30.25 -16.97
CA VAL A 443 33.09 -30.52 -15.70
C VAL A 443 34.50 -29.90 -15.66
N ARG A 444 34.70 -28.91 -14.78
CA ARG A 444 35.99 -28.67 -14.17
C ARG A 444 36.23 -29.74 -13.10
N THR A 445 36.46 -30.97 -13.56
CA THR A 445 37.23 -31.98 -12.85
C THR A 445 38.54 -32.16 -13.61
N GLY A 446 39.52 -31.40 -13.24
CA GLY A 446 40.83 -31.52 -13.82
C GLY A 446 41.80 -30.70 -12.99
N ALA A 447 42.33 -31.32 -11.96
CA ALA A 447 43.71 -31.23 -11.49
C ALA A 447 43.81 -31.64 -10.02
N LEU A 448 43.86 -32.91 -9.77
CA LEU A 448 44.77 -33.43 -8.73
C LEU A 448 45.45 -34.64 -9.37
N GLY A 449 46.73 -34.43 -9.58
CA GLY A 449 47.61 -35.28 -10.33
C GLY A 449 47.81 -36.64 -9.69
N SER A 450 48.06 -37.56 -10.59
CA SER A 450 48.81 -38.77 -10.35
C SER A 450 50.28 -38.40 -10.17
N VAL A 451 50.80 -38.68 -8.99
CA VAL A 451 52.22 -38.99 -8.80
C VAL A 451 52.26 -40.34 -8.14
N GLU A 452 52.82 -41.30 -8.91
CA GLU A 452 53.26 -42.68 -8.59
C GLU A 452 52.23 -43.67 -8.10
#